data_2e737cb99151acbd06fb4e4eebfc0c68
#
_entry.id   2e737cb99151acbd06fb4e4eebfc0c68
#
_cell.length_a   1.000
_cell.length_b   1.000
_cell.length_c   1.000
_cell.angle_alpha   90.00
_cell.angle_beta   90.00
_cell.angle_gamma   90.00
#
_symmetry.space_group_name_H-M   'P 1'
#
loop_
_entity.id
_entity.type
_entity.pdbx_description
1 polymer ?
#
loop_
_entity_poly.entity_id
_entity_poly.type
_entity_poly.pdbx_seq_one_letter_code
_entity_poly.pdbx_strand_id
1 'polypeptide(L)'
;MRRHELRNALHTLRGLQALARFAEERADAFAASIGVPRSTVELITRRIGNPLVRAQVVGKLIVAAERGVDFRLGPAFWLPDGLDGVGEIGAVFGNLVDNALDAVTGTGRPEPRVRVVLRYDQGIVDLSVYDNGPGVAPHLRDWVFERGSSTKTASSTRPRGIGLALVRAVAEARNGSVEVRGEEGGGAVFTVRMCAAEQHHGARRHVTCRANTSPSRRLRGDR
;
A
#
# COMPACT_ATOMS: atom_id res chain seq x y z
N MET A 1 -12.31 -16.24 16.13
CA MET A 1 -11.85 -14.84 16.25
C MET A 1 -12.15 -14.35 17.66
N ARG A 2 -11.13 -14.04 18.46
CA ARG A 2 -11.31 -13.75 19.90
C ARG A 2 -11.83 -12.32 20.09
N ARG A 3 -12.75 -12.10 21.04
CA ARG A 3 -13.35 -10.78 21.36
C ARG A 3 -12.33 -9.65 21.55
N HIS A 4 -11.11 -9.97 21.96
CA HIS A 4 -10.01 -9.01 22.12
C HIS A 4 -9.46 -8.48 20.79
N GLU A 5 -9.39 -9.30 19.75
CA GLU A 5 -8.92 -8.90 18.41
C GLU A 5 -9.90 -7.94 17.74
N LEU A 6 -11.20 -8.22 17.92
CA LEU A 6 -12.26 -7.32 17.42
C LEU A 6 -12.22 -5.95 18.11
N ARG A 7 -11.98 -5.93 19.43
CA ARG A 7 -11.89 -4.70 20.20
C ARG A 7 -10.68 -3.85 19.81
N ASN A 8 -9.52 -4.50 19.59
CA ASN A 8 -8.31 -3.84 19.13
C ASN A 8 -8.46 -3.30 17.71
N ALA A 9 -9.09 -4.06 16.81
CA ALA A 9 -9.41 -3.59 15.46
C ALA A 9 -10.36 -2.40 15.47
N LEU A 10 -11.40 -2.41 16.32
CA LEU A 10 -12.33 -1.28 16.50
C LEU A 10 -11.65 -0.05 17.11
N HIS A 11 -10.71 -0.24 18.03
CA HIS A 11 -9.94 0.85 18.63
C HIS A 11 -9.01 1.51 17.60
N THR A 12 -8.36 0.70 16.78
CA THR A 12 -7.52 1.17 15.66
C THR A 12 -8.35 1.91 14.62
N LEU A 13 -9.53 1.39 14.26
CA LEU A 13 -10.46 2.05 13.32
C LEU A 13 -10.97 3.39 13.85
N ARG A 14 -11.31 3.48 15.13
CA ARG A 14 -11.72 4.76 15.76
C ARG A 14 -10.58 5.78 15.82
N GLY A 15 -9.36 5.32 16.13
CA GLY A 15 -8.17 6.17 16.10
C GLY A 15 -7.88 6.71 14.70
N LEU A 16 -8.00 5.87 13.68
CA LEU A 16 -7.80 6.24 12.28
C LEU A 16 -8.91 7.20 11.78
N GLN A 17 -10.17 7.03 12.21
CA GLN A 17 -11.26 7.95 11.88
C GLN A 17 -11.07 9.32 12.53
N ALA A 18 -10.59 9.37 13.78
CA ALA A 18 -10.26 10.62 14.46
C ALA A 18 -9.09 11.35 13.78
N LEU A 19 -8.06 10.59 13.35
CA LEU A 19 -6.92 11.12 12.60
C LEU A 19 -7.36 11.65 11.21
N ALA A 20 -8.28 10.95 10.55
CA ALA A 20 -8.82 11.38 9.26
C ALA A 20 -9.56 12.72 9.36
N ARG A 21 -10.41 12.90 10.37
CA ARG A 21 -11.11 14.18 10.63
C ARG A 21 -10.14 15.30 10.98
N PHE A 22 -9.16 15.02 11.84
CA PHE A 22 -8.14 16.00 12.20
C PHE A 22 -7.30 16.44 11.00
N ALA A 23 -6.97 15.48 10.10
CA ALA A 23 -6.27 15.77 8.87
C ALA A 23 -7.09 16.58 7.87
N GLU A 24 -8.42 16.38 7.80
CA GLU A 24 -9.31 17.18 6.96
C GLU A 24 -9.49 18.62 7.48
N GLU A 25 -9.60 18.82 8.80
CA GLU A 25 -9.81 20.14 9.41
C GLU A 25 -8.54 21.02 9.46
N ARG A 26 -7.36 20.39 9.44
CA ARG A 26 -6.07 21.08 9.57
C ARG A 26 -5.06 20.70 8.49
N ALA A 27 -5.50 20.07 7.41
CA ALA A 27 -4.63 19.55 6.35
C ALA A 27 -3.66 20.60 5.80
N ASP A 28 -4.11 21.84 5.67
CA ASP A 28 -3.30 22.94 5.10
C ASP A 28 -2.18 23.39 6.05
N ALA A 29 -2.49 23.60 7.32
CA ALA A 29 -1.51 24.04 8.33
C ALA A 29 -0.56 22.90 8.70
N PHE A 30 -1.06 21.67 8.73
CA PHE A 30 -0.29 20.48 9.06
C PHE A 30 0.65 20.08 7.92
N ALA A 31 0.20 20.11 6.66
CA ALA A 31 1.04 19.84 5.49
C ALA A 31 2.23 20.81 5.42
N ALA A 32 1.98 22.11 5.67
CA ALA A 32 3.03 23.12 5.67
C ALA A 32 4.07 22.90 6.78
N SER A 33 3.65 22.40 7.96
CA SER A 33 4.53 22.17 9.12
C SER A 33 5.45 20.95 8.95
N ILE A 34 5.12 20.03 8.04
CA ILE A 34 5.80 18.73 7.87
C ILE A 34 6.48 18.57 6.51
N GLY A 35 6.61 19.67 5.74
CA GLY A 35 7.33 19.65 4.46
C GLY A 35 6.63 18.91 3.31
N VAL A 36 5.34 18.54 3.46
CA VAL A 36 4.54 17.99 2.36
C VAL A 36 3.91 19.13 1.57
N PRO A 37 4.16 19.26 0.25
CA PRO A 37 3.59 20.33 -0.56
C PRO A 37 2.06 20.30 -0.54
N ARG A 38 1.43 21.46 -0.39
CA ARG A 38 -0.04 21.62 -0.41
C ARG A 38 -0.67 20.99 -1.66
N SER A 39 -0.03 21.18 -2.81
CA SER A 39 -0.45 20.58 -4.09
C SER A 39 -0.53 19.05 -4.04
N THR A 40 0.33 18.41 -3.24
CA THR A 40 0.31 16.95 -3.06
C THR A 40 -0.90 16.52 -2.22
N VAL A 41 -1.24 17.25 -1.15
CA VAL A 41 -2.42 16.97 -0.33
C VAL A 41 -3.71 17.17 -1.13
N GLU A 42 -3.80 18.26 -1.91
CA GLU A 42 -4.92 18.51 -2.82
C GLU A 42 -5.08 17.40 -3.87
N LEU A 43 -3.95 16.94 -4.45
CA LEU A 43 -3.95 15.82 -5.39
C LEU A 43 -4.53 14.55 -4.76
N ILE A 44 -4.11 14.20 -3.55
CA ILE A 44 -4.59 13.04 -2.82
C ILE A 44 -6.09 13.18 -2.54
N THR A 45 -6.53 14.36 -2.09
CA THR A 45 -7.94 14.63 -1.79
C THR A 45 -8.85 14.47 -3.00
N ARG A 46 -8.38 14.86 -4.18
CA ARG A 46 -9.13 14.71 -5.43
C ARG A 46 -9.13 13.29 -5.99
N ARG A 47 -8.08 12.51 -5.70
CA ARG A 47 -7.87 11.20 -6.31
C ARG A 47 -8.27 10.02 -5.44
N ILE A 48 -8.38 10.22 -4.13
CA ILE A 48 -8.78 9.18 -3.17
C ILE A 48 -10.10 9.60 -2.55
N GLY A 49 -11.18 8.93 -2.91
CA GLY A 49 -12.52 9.22 -2.41
C GLY A 49 -12.64 8.94 -0.91
N ASN A 50 -12.07 7.85 -0.43
CA ASN A 50 -12.23 7.42 0.96
C ASN A 50 -11.30 8.17 1.93
N PRO A 51 -11.85 8.84 2.99
CA PRO A 51 -11.08 9.65 3.92
C PRO A 51 -10.07 8.84 4.75
N LEU A 52 -10.36 7.57 5.05
CA LEU A 52 -9.46 6.71 5.80
C LEU A 52 -8.18 6.41 5.00
N VAL A 53 -8.33 6.08 3.73
CA VAL A 53 -7.19 5.82 2.83
C VAL A 53 -6.42 7.12 2.59
N ARG A 54 -7.11 8.26 2.41
CA ARG A 54 -6.46 9.59 2.32
C ARG A 54 -5.55 9.87 3.51
N ALA A 55 -6.06 9.70 4.73
CA ALA A 55 -5.31 9.92 5.96
C ALA A 55 -4.07 9.02 6.04
N GLN A 56 -4.19 7.76 5.62
CA GLN A 56 -3.05 6.84 5.57
C GLN A 56 -2.00 7.28 4.55
N VAL A 57 -2.40 7.69 3.35
CA VAL A 57 -1.48 8.18 2.31
C VAL A 57 -0.72 9.41 2.80
N VAL A 58 -1.42 10.39 3.37
CA VAL A 58 -0.80 11.59 3.96
C VAL A 58 0.15 11.21 5.10
N GLY A 59 -0.25 10.34 6.01
CA GLY A 59 0.61 9.86 7.10
C GLY A 59 1.90 9.21 6.60
N LYS A 60 1.85 8.44 5.50
CA LYS A 60 3.05 7.83 4.91
C LYS A 60 3.95 8.86 4.22
N LEU A 61 3.38 9.88 3.60
CA LEU A 61 4.17 11.01 3.05
C LEU A 61 4.94 11.74 4.13
N ILE A 62 4.31 11.97 5.29
CA ILE A 62 4.96 12.59 6.45
C ILE A 62 6.15 11.75 6.91
N VAL A 63 5.93 10.47 7.17
CA VAL A 63 6.98 9.56 7.62
C VAL A 63 8.12 9.48 6.60
N ALA A 64 7.81 9.49 5.31
CA ALA A 64 8.81 9.52 4.25
C ALA A 64 9.63 10.81 4.28
N ALA A 65 8.99 11.97 4.42
CA ALA A 65 9.65 13.27 4.52
C ALA A 65 10.58 13.34 5.74
N GLU A 66 10.12 12.89 6.92
CA GLU A 66 10.92 12.83 8.14
C GLU A 66 12.15 11.92 7.99
N ARG A 67 12.05 10.87 7.17
CA ARG A 67 13.16 9.93 6.88
C ARG A 67 14.03 10.36 5.70
N GLY A 68 13.77 11.50 5.08
CA GLY A 68 14.49 11.99 3.89
C GLY A 68 14.28 11.12 2.66
N VAL A 69 13.15 10.43 2.53
CA VAL A 69 12.81 9.55 1.40
C VAL A 69 12.01 10.31 0.34
N ASP A 70 12.45 10.28 -0.91
CA ASP A 70 11.70 10.78 -2.07
C ASP A 70 10.50 9.85 -2.32
N PHE A 71 9.33 10.26 -1.81
CA PHE A 71 8.09 9.50 -1.93
C PHE A 71 7.21 10.05 -3.05
N ARG A 72 6.94 9.23 -4.05
CA ARG A 72 6.18 9.66 -5.25
C ARG A 72 4.90 8.85 -5.43
N LEU A 73 3.81 9.56 -5.70
CA LEU A 73 2.56 8.96 -6.16
C LEU A 73 2.56 8.92 -7.69
N GLY A 74 2.30 7.76 -8.26
CA GLY A 74 2.23 7.59 -9.71
C GLY A 74 1.07 8.36 -10.36
N PRO A 75 1.13 8.63 -11.66
CA PRO A 75 0.12 9.45 -12.36
C PRO A 75 -1.28 8.83 -12.34
N ALA A 76 -1.37 7.50 -12.26
CA ALA A 76 -2.63 6.76 -12.19
C ALA A 76 -3.07 6.45 -10.75
N PHE A 77 -2.51 7.16 -9.75
CA PHE A 77 -2.88 6.98 -8.34
C PHE A 77 -4.32 7.46 -8.13
N TRP A 78 -5.26 6.53 -8.03
CA TRP A 78 -6.69 6.83 -7.91
C TRP A 78 -7.45 5.70 -7.24
N LEU A 79 -8.42 6.06 -6.37
CA LEU A 79 -9.34 5.14 -5.70
C LEU A 79 -10.66 5.84 -5.47
N PRO A 80 -11.81 5.31 -5.97
CA PRO A 80 -13.12 5.91 -5.73
C PRO A 80 -13.57 5.75 -4.28
N ASP A 81 -14.60 6.48 -3.92
CA ASP A 81 -15.34 6.24 -2.67
C ASP A 81 -16.29 5.05 -2.81
N GLY A 82 -16.85 4.60 -1.70
CA GLY A 82 -17.90 3.58 -1.69
C GLY A 82 -17.44 2.17 -2.07
N LEU A 83 -16.14 1.88 -1.99
CA LEU A 83 -15.64 0.51 -2.18
C LEU A 83 -15.85 -0.33 -0.93
N ASP A 84 -16.14 -1.62 -1.12
CA ASP A 84 -16.05 -2.59 -0.05
C ASP A 84 -14.57 -2.86 0.32
N GLY A 85 -14.32 -3.26 1.58
CA GLY A 85 -12.97 -3.61 2.01
C GLY A 85 -11.96 -2.49 2.07
N VAL A 86 -12.39 -1.24 2.15
CA VAL A 86 -11.50 -0.08 2.24
C VAL A 86 -10.49 -0.19 3.37
N GLY A 87 -10.87 -0.74 4.53
CA GLY A 87 -9.96 -1.00 5.64
C GLY A 87 -8.85 -1.98 5.30
N GLU A 88 -9.17 -2.99 4.49
CA GLU A 88 -8.21 -4.00 4.01
C GLU A 88 -7.29 -3.40 2.95
N ILE A 89 -7.81 -2.60 2.03
CA ILE A 89 -7.00 -1.84 1.05
C ILE A 89 -6.00 -0.94 1.78
N GLY A 90 -6.47 -0.22 2.79
CA GLY A 90 -5.62 0.62 3.63
C GLY A 90 -4.55 -0.18 4.38
N ALA A 91 -4.90 -1.34 4.95
CA ALA A 91 -3.96 -2.21 5.64
C ALA A 91 -2.88 -2.74 4.69
N VAL A 92 -3.24 -3.16 3.47
CA VAL A 92 -2.31 -3.61 2.44
C VAL A 92 -1.38 -2.46 2.04
N PHE A 93 -1.93 -1.28 1.73
CA PHE A 93 -1.16 -0.08 1.40
C PHE A 93 -0.15 0.26 2.51
N GLY A 94 -0.62 0.34 3.75
CA GLY A 94 0.23 0.69 4.89
C GLY A 94 1.40 -0.26 5.08
N ASN A 95 1.15 -1.59 5.02
CA ASN A 95 2.19 -2.61 5.20
C ASN A 95 3.23 -2.60 4.07
N LEU A 96 2.80 -2.45 2.81
CA LEU A 96 3.72 -2.40 1.68
C LEU A 96 4.59 -1.13 1.72
N VAL A 97 3.99 0.02 2.03
CA VAL A 97 4.74 1.28 2.14
C VAL A 97 5.71 1.26 3.31
N ASP A 98 5.31 0.75 4.47
CA ASP A 98 6.23 0.61 5.61
C ASP A 98 7.40 -0.29 5.28
N ASN A 99 7.16 -1.41 4.59
CA ASN A 99 8.22 -2.30 4.16
C ASN A 99 9.20 -1.61 3.19
N ALA A 100 8.69 -0.84 2.24
CA ALA A 100 9.51 -0.08 1.28
C ALA A 100 10.33 1.02 1.97
N LEU A 101 9.70 1.83 2.85
CA LEU A 101 10.39 2.87 3.62
C LEU A 101 11.50 2.27 4.49
N ASP A 102 11.23 1.16 5.16
CA ASP A 102 12.23 0.46 5.95
C ASP A 102 13.37 -0.11 5.10
N ALA A 103 13.07 -0.59 3.88
CA ALA A 103 14.07 -1.13 2.97
C ALA A 103 15.05 -0.07 2.49
N VAL A 104 14.61 1.17 2.25
CA VAL A 104 15.46 2.24 1.73
C VAL A 104 16.21 3.02 2.81
N THR A 105 15.68 3.12 4.05
CA THR A 105 16.28 3.92 5.12
C THR A 105 17.51 3.29 5.78
N GLY A 106 17.72 2.00 5.64
CA GLY A 106 18.84 1.27 6.30
C GLY A 106 20.06 1.02 5.42
N THR A 107 20.07 1.46 4.17
CA THR A 107 21.04 1.00 3.17
C THR A 107 22.21 1.93 2.90
N GLY A 108 22.21 3.15 3.45
CA GLY A 108 23.23 4.18 3.13
C GLY A 108 23.24 4.60 1.66
N ARG A 109 22.22 4.25 0.88
CA ARG A 109 22.09 4.67 -0.51
C ARG A 109 21.88 6.18 -0.59
N PRO A 110 22.57 6.88 -1.49
CA PRO A 110 22.22 8.25 -1.83
C PRO A 110 20.82 8.22 -2.49
N GLU A 111 19.95 9.16 -2.12
CA GLU A 111 18.60 9.31 -2.66
C GLU A 111 17.67 8.10 -2.45
N PRO A 112 17.28 7.79 -1.19
CA PRO A 112 16.28 6.77 -0.92
C PRO A 112 14.95 7.15 -1.56
N ARG A 113 14.34 6.21 -2.30
CA ARG A 113 13.16 6.48 -3.13
C ARG A 113 12.12 5.40 -3.01
N VAL A 114 10.85 5.84 -2.89
CA VAL A 114 9.66 4.98 -2.92
C VAL A 114 8.65 5.57 -3.89
N ARG A 115 8.09 4.75 -4.77
CA ARG A 115 7.01 5.15 -5.68
C ARG A 115 5.82 4.23 -5.50
N VAL A 116 4.61 4.80 -5.43
CA VAL A 116 3.36 4.05 -5.28
C VAL A 116 2.44 4.30 -6.46
N VAL A 117 1.91 3.22 -7.01
CA VAL A 117 0.86 3.25 -8.03
C VAL A 117 -0.35 2.51 -7.46
N LEU A 118 -1.49 3.18 -7.42
CA LEU A 118 -2.77 2.61 -6.99
C LEU A 118 -3.80 2.87 -8.08
N ARG A 119 -4.44 1.82 -8.55
CA ARG A 119 -5.46 1.89 -9.60
C ARG A 119 -6.68 1.12 -9.18
N TYR A 120 -7.83 1.62 -9.56
CA TYR A 120 -9.08 0.89 -9.50
C TYR A 120 -9.69 0.84 -10.89
N ASP A 121 -10.05 -0.34 -11.34
CA ASP A 121 -10.74 -0.56 -12.59
C ASP A 121 -11.66 -1.77 -12.50
N GLN A 122 -12.93 -1.59 -12.87
CA GLN A 122 -13.94 -2.65 -12.97
C GLN A 122 -13.99 -3.61 -11.77
N GLY A 123 -13.93 -3.10 -10.56
CA GLY A 123 -13.99 -3.91 -9.34
C GLY A 123 -12.65 -4.52 -8.92
N ILE A 124 -11.55 -4.10 -9.53
CA ILE A 124 -10.20 -4.57 -9.22
C ILE A 124 -9.36 -3.40 -8.71
N VAL A 125 -8.69 -3.60 -7.60
CA VAL A 125 -7.64 -2.72 -7.08
C VAL A 125 -6.30 -3.34 -7.43
N ASP A 126 -5.47 -2.57 -8.15
CA ASP A 126 -4.07 -2.87 -8.42
C ASP A 126 -3.20 -1.88 -7.65
N LEU A 127 -2.40 -2.37 -6.71
CA LEU A 127 -1.46 -1.58 -5.91
C LEU A 127 -0.04 -2.08 -6.16
N SER A 128 0.83 -1.19 -6.61
CA SER A 128 2.27 -1.47 -6.78
C SER A 128 3.09 -0.49 -5.96
N VAL A 129 4.02 -1.00 -5.17
CA VAL A 129 4.97 -0.22 -4.38
C VAL A 129 6.38 -0.57 -4.83
N TYR A 130 7.10 0.43 -5.32
CA TYR A 130 8.47 0.38 -5.83
C TYR A 130 9.40 1.01 -4.80
N ASP A 131 10.50 0.36 -4.51
CA ASP A 131 11.58 0.90 -3.70
C ASP A 131 12.93 0.72 -4.40
N ASN A 132 13.89 1.57 -4.12
CA ASN A 132 15.27 1.40 -4.57
C ASN A 132 16.18 0.82 -3.48
N GLY A 133 15.64 0.02 -2.59
CA GLY A 133 16.36 -0.67 -1.53
C GLY A 133 17.25 -1.82 -2.04
N PRO A 134 17.60 -2.78 -1.17
CA PRO A 134 18.45 -3.91 -1.53
C PRO A 134 17.76 -4.92 -2.44
N GLY A 135 16.42 -4.83 -2.57
CA GLY A 135 15.63 -5.81 -3.31
C GLY A 135 15.39 -7.10 -2.52
N VAL A 136 14.77 -8.08 -3.20
CA VAL A 136 14.49 -9.42 -2.66
C VAL A 136 15.11 -10.46 -3.58
N ALA A 137 16.01 -11.28 -3.03
CA ALA A 137 16.67 -12.34 -3.77
C ALA A 137 15.62 -13.32 -4.34
N PRO A 138 15.81 -13.85 -5.56
CA PRO A 138 14.80 -14.68 -6.23
C PRO A 138 14.29 -15.86 -5.39
N HIS A 139 15.17 -16.54 -4.67
CA HIS A 139 14.84 -17.69 -3.81
C HIS A 139 14.07 -17.31 -2.54
N LEU A 140 14.00 -16.03 -2.17
CA LEU A 140 13.27 -15.54 -1.00
C LEU A 140 11.91 -14.93 -1.35
N ARG A 141 11.55 -14.80 -2.63
CA ARG A 141 10.36 -14.06 -3.06
C ARG A 141 9.05 -14.64 -2.53
N ASP A 142 8.94 -15.95 -2.44
CA ASP A 142 7.77 -16.60 -1.84
C ASP A 142 7.84 -16.58 -0.31
N TRP A 143 9.03 -16.78 0.22
CA TRP A 143 9.29 -16.85 1.66
C TRP A 143 8.98 -15.53 2.39
N VAL A 144 9.20 -14.36 1.77
CA VAL A 144 8.93 -13.06 2.42
C VAL A 144 7.48 -12.86 2.83
N PHE A 145 6.55 -13.62 2.24
CA PHE A 145 5.12 -13.59 2.57
C PHE A 145 4.72 -14.61 3.63
N GLU A 146 5.63 -15.43 4.13
CA GLU A 146 5.35 -16.37 5.20
C GLU A 146 5.32 -15.67 6.56
N ARG A 147 4.54 -16.21 7.50
CA ARG A 147 4.49 -15.66 8.86
C ARG A 147 5.82 -15.82 9.56
N GLY A 148 6.32 -14.74 10.15
CA GLY A 148 7.59 -14.75 10.88
C GLY A 148 8.81 -14.56 9.98
N SER A 149 8.64 -14.45 8.65
CA SER A 149 9.73 -14.15 7.74
C SER A 149 10.21 -12.71 7.97
N SER A 150 11.41 -12.57 8.53
CA SER A 150 12.06 -11.27 8.68
C SER A 150 13.56 -11.45 8.55
N THR A 151 14.16 -10.76 7.59
CA THR A 151 15.61 -10.69 7.43
C THR A 151 16.27 -9.64 8.35
N LYS A 152 15.46 -8.87 9.09
CA LYS A 152 15.94 -7.79 9.97
C LYS A 152 16.20 -8.33 11.37
N THR A 153 17.36 -8.00 11.95
CA THR A 153 17.75 -8.33 13.33
C THR A 153 16.75 -7.77 14.34
N ALA A 154 16.46 -8.55 15.38
CA ALA A 154 15.46 -8.23 16.40
C ALA A 154 15.89 -7.00 17.24
N SER A 155 15.29 -5.86 17.01
CA SER A 155 15.47 -4.66 17.83
C SER A 155 14.22 -3.79 17.90
N SER A 156 13.06 -4.33 18.23
CA SER A 156 11.90 -3.49 18.57
C SER A 156 10.74 -4.30 19.12
N THR A 157 9.93 -3.66 19.93
CA THR A 157 8.75 -4.12 20.65
C THR A 157 7.56 -4.55 19.76
N ARG A 158 7.69 -4.59 18.43
CA ARG A 158 6.63 -5.05 17.51
C ARG A 158 6.95 -6.45 16.97
N PRO A 159 6.00 -7.39 16.97
CA PRO A 159 6.15 -8.68 16.31
C PRO A 159 6.44 -8.45 14.81
N ARG A 160 7.58 -8.95 14.32
CA ARG A 160 8.04 -8.79 12.93
C ARG A 160 7.62 -9.97 12.07
N GLY A 161 7.56 -9.78 10.75
CA GLY A 161 7.18 -10.82 9.80
C GLY A 161 5.67 -11.05 9.68
N ILE A 162 4.84 -10.11 10.21
CA ILE A 162 3.38 -10.21 10.11
C ILE A 162 2.84 -9.38 8.92
N GLY A 163 3.52 -8.29 8.55
CA GLY A 163 3.00 -7.32 7.58
C GLY A 163 2.77 -7.91 6.19
N LEU A 164 3.78 -8.55 5.59
CA LEU A 164 3.67 -9.16 4.26
C LEU A 164 2.79 -10.42 4.28
N ALA A 165 2.80 -11.19 5.37
CA ALA A 165 1.87 -12.30 5.54
C ALA A 165 0.41 -11.84 5.60
N LEU A 166 0.13 -10.70 6.25
CA LEU A 166 -1.19 -10.07 6.23
C LEU A 166 -1.57 -9.61 4.83
N VAL A 167 -0.65 -8.99 4.09
CA VAL A 167 -0.87 -8.57 2.70
C VAL A 167 -1.30 -9.76 1.85
N ARG A 168 -0.60 -10.90 1.94
CA ARG A 168 -0.95 -12.14 1.22
C ARG A 168 -2.33 -12.63 1.62
N ALA A 169 -2.60 -12.76 2.92
CA ALA A 169 -3.89 -13.24 3.42
C ALA A 169 -5.07 -12.37 2.98
N VAL A 170 -4.90 -11.04 2.96
CA VAL A 170 -5.93 -10.10 2.49
C VAL A 170 -6.13 -10.24 0.98
N ALA A 171 -5.06 -10.30 0.19
CA ALA A 171 -5.16 -10.46 -1.25
C ALA A 171 -5.91 -11.75 -1.62
N GLU A 172 -5.55 -12.88 -1.00
CA GLU A 172 -6.19 -14.19 -1.20
C GLU A 172 -7.66 -14.18 -0.77
N ALA A 173 -7.98 -13.60 0.40
CA ALA A 173 -9.36 -13.48 0.88
C ALA A 173 -10.25 -12.64 -0.06
N ARG A 174 -9.64 -11.79 -0.89
CA ARG A 174 -10.30 -10.96 -1.91
C ARG A 174 -10.10 -11.49 -3.32
N ASN A 175 -9.91 -12.81 -3.47
CA ASN A 175 -9.73 -13.48 -4.77
C ASN A 175 -8.63 -12.84 -5.64
N GLY A 176 -7.59 -12.38 -5.01
CA GLY A 176 -6.47 -11.70 -5.64
C GLY A 176 -5.15 -12.41 -5.42
N SER A 177 -4.07 -11.68 -5.67
CA SER A 177 -2.71 -12.19 -5.57
C SER A 177 -1.74 -11.12 -5.11
N VAL A 178 -0.59 -11.55 -4.59
CA VAL A 178 0.56 -10.68 -4.29
C VAL A 178 1.81 -11.29 -4.90
N GLU A 179 2.67 -10.45 -5.44
CA GLU A 179 3.97 -10.86 -5.97
C GLU A 179 5.05 -9.82 -5.64
N VAL A 180 6.31 -10.26 -5.67
CA VAL A 180 7.46 -9.38 -5.57
C VAL A 180 8.43 -9.67 -6.70
N ARG A 181 8.97 -8.61 -7.32
CA ARG A 181 9.97 -8.67 -8.38
C ARG A 181 11.14 -7.74 -8.06
N GLY A 182 12.29 -7.98 -8.68
CA GLY A 182 13.38 -7.02 -8.68
C GLY A 182 13.08 -5.87 -9.64
N GLU A 183 13.55 -4.67 -9.30
CA GLU A 183 13.51 -3.48 -10.16
C GLU A 183 14.84 -3.33 -10.91
N GLU A 184 14.81 -2.87 -12.17
CA GLU A 184 16.02 -2.53 -12.91
C GLU A 184 16.78 -1.39 -12.20
N GLY A 185 18.07 -1.57 -11.97
CA GLY A 185 18.87 -0.63 -11.16
C GLY A 185 18.89 -0.92 -9.66
N GLY A 186 18.23 -1.98 -9.23
CA GLY A 186 18.15 -2.45 -7.84
C GLY A 186 16.89 -1.98 -7.13
N GLY A 187 16.51 -2.74 -6.09
CA GLY A 187 15.27 -2.53 -5.34
C GLY A 187 14.24 -3.61 -5.57
N ALA A 188 13.04 -3.38 -5.09
CA ALA A 188 11.91 -4.30 -5.24
C ALA A 188 10.65 -3.60 -5.73
N VAL A 189 9.78 -4.39 -6.37
CA VAL A 189 8.41 -4.04 -6.69
C VAL A 189 7.50 -5.06 -6.05
N PHE A 190 6.68 -4.62 -5.11
CA PHE A 190 5.59 -5.42 -4.57
C PHE A 190 4.30 -5.04 -5.28
N THR A 191 3.62 -6.01 -5.88
CA THR A 191 2.36 -5.80 -6.57
C THR A 191 1.27 -6.64 -5.93
N VAL A 192 0.15 -6.00 -5.58
CA VAL A 192 -1.06 -6.64 -5.07
C VAL A 192 -2.20 -6.35 -6.01
N ARG A 193 -2.92 -7.39 -6.37
CA ARG A 193 -4.19 -7.32 -7.09
C ARG A 193 -5.28 -7.92 -6.21
N MET A 194 -6.41 -7.23 -6.05
CA MET A 194 -7.53 -7.72 -5.23
C MET A 194 -8.87 -7.20 -5.72
N CYS A 195 -9.93 -7.96 -5.46
CA CYS A 195 -11.29 -7.53 -5.75
C CYS A 195 -11.79 -6.54 -4.71
N ALA A 196 -12.42 -5.45 -5.19
CA ALA A 196 -13.13 -4.48 -4.36
C ALA A 196 -14.36 -3.99 -5.15
N ALA A 197 -15.54 -4.43 -4.75
CA ALA A 197 -16.78 -4.02 -5.42
C ALA A 197 -17.22 -2.63 -4.95
N GLU A 198 -17.83 -1.86 -5.83
CA GLU A 198 -18.53 -0.64 -5.44
C GLU A 198 -19.80 -0.98 -4.66
N GLN A 199 -19.95 -0.36 -3.50
CA GLN A 199 -21.18 -0.48 -2.69
C GLN A 199 -22.26 0.43 -3.29
N HIS A 200 -23.00 -0.07 -4.28
CA HIS A 200 -24.21 0.60 -4.72
C HIS A 200 -25.34 0.33 -3.71
N HIS A 201 -26.00 1.36 -3.25
CA HIS A 201 -27.22 1.24 -2.45
C HIS A 201 -28.27 0.49 -3.29
N GLY A 202 -28.34 -0.84 -3.13
CA GLY A 202 -29.41 -1.63 -3.73
C GLY A 202 -29.06 -2.94 -4.44
N ALA A 203 -27.83 -3.24 -4.80
CA ALA A 203 -27.49 -4.54 -5.40
C ALA A 203 -26.01 -4.91 -5.23
N ARG A 204 -25.74 -6.03 -4.56
CA ARG A 204 -24.41 -6.65 -4.60
C ARG A 204 -24.19 -7.25 -5.99
N ARG A 205 -23.41 -6.59 -6.83
CA ARG A 205 -22.86 -7.25 -8.03
C ARG A 205 -21.68 -8.10 -7.58
N HIS A 206 -21.79 -9.41 -7.69
CA HIS A 206 -20.67 -10.34 -7.58
C HIS A 206 -19.68 -10.05 -8.70
N VAL A 207 -18.60 -9.36 -8.40
CA VAL A 207 -17.45 -9.22 -9.31
C VAL A 207 -16.61 -10.48 -9.14
N THR A 208 -16.66 -11.36 -10.14
CA THR A 208 -15.73 -12.50 -10.22
C THR A 208 -14.43 -12.01 -10.84
N CYS A 209 -13.39 -11.81 -10.03
CA CYS A 209 -12.04 -11.65 -10.54
C CYS A 209 -11.63 -12.95 -11.23
N ARG A 210 -11.74 -13.01 -12.55
CA ARG A 210 -11.07 -14.07 -13.30
C ARG A 210 -9.58 -13.73 -13.30
N ALA A 211 -8.77 -14.64 -12.77
CA ALA A 211 -7.33 -14.57 -12.92
C ALA A 211 -7.00 -14.55 -14.41
N ASN A 212 -6.68 -13.39 -14.95
CA ASN A 212 -6.23 -13.26 -16.33
C ASN A 212 -4.74 -13.61 -16.36
N THR A 213 -4.47 -14.89 -16.52
CA THR A 213 -3.15 -15.38 -16.92
C THR A 213 -2.96 -15.02 -18.39
N SER A 214 -2.62 -13.78 -18.68
CA SER A 214 -2.20 -13.38 -20.01
C SER A 214 -0.73 -13.76 -20.21
N PRO A 215 -0.39 -14.60 -21.20
CA PRO A 215 0.99 -14.87 -21.53
C PRO A 215 1.63 -13.60 -22.09
N SER A 216 2.83 -13.31 -21.64
CA SER A 216 3.71 -12.26 -22.14
C SER A 216 3.75 -12.26 -23.68
N ARG A 217 3.18 -11.24 -24.29
CA ARG A 217 3.30 -10.97 -25.73
C ARG A 217 4.75 -10.60 -25.99
N ARG A 218 5.53 -11.57 -26.46
CA ARG A 218 6.85 -11.32 -27.07
C ARG A 218 6.64 -10.37 -28.24
N LEU A 219 7.13 -9.15 -28.10
CA LEU A 219 7.35 -8.27 -29.24
C LEU A 219 8.43 -8.94 -30.10
N ARG A 220 8.01 -9.55 -31.21
CA ARG A 220 8.92 -9.92 -32.29
C ARG A 220 9.44 -8.62 -32.89
N GLY A 221 10.77 -8.48 -32.87
CA GLY A 221 11.44 -7.50 -33.68
C GLY A 221 11.18 -7.79 -35.15
N ASP A 222 10.89 -6.74 -35.89
CA ASP A 222 11.06 -6.73 -37.31
C ASP A 222 12.19 -5.74 -37.68
N ARG A 223 13.00 -6.21 -38.53
CA ARG A 223 14.25 -5.80 -39.21
C ARG A 223 14.39 -4.31 -39.54
#